data_bdc4d784948b7b9b45fedbd84a778d7f
#
_entry.id   bdc4d784948b7b9b45fedbd84a778d7f
#
_cell.length_a   1.000
_cell.length_b   1.000
_cell.length_c   1.000
_cell.angle_alpha   90.00
_cell.angle_beta   90.00
_cell.angle_gamma   90.00
#
_symmetry.space_group_name_H-M   'P 1'
#
loop_
_entity.id
_entity.type
_entity.pdbx_description
1 polymer ?
#
loop_
_entity_poly.entity_id
_entity_poly.type
_entity_poly.pdbx_seq_one_letter_code
_entity_poly.pdbx_strand_id
1 'polypeptide(L)'
;VSYVEIETASQPECWRRAAALAQSQSDALPAKGERIAVVGCGTSFYMAQAYAALREGSGQGESDAFAASEFPAGRSYDRVVALTRSGTTTEVLELLDRLRGTTPTVAITADPATPVMTSADALVVLDFADEQSVVQTRFATTLLTLLRAHLGLHSDEVVRDAEAALREPLPEGLVECTQFSFLGRGWTVGLANEAALKMKEASLSWTESYPAMEYRHGPISIATAGTATWMFGDAPEGLREQVLSTGARWVESGLDPLADLVRVQRLAIARAQAAGIDPDSPRHLTRSVVLTEA
;
A
#
# COMPACT_ATOMS: atom_id res chain seq x y z
N VAL A 1 -8.70 10.91 -20.04
CA VAL A 1 -8.69 10.42 -18.63
C VAL A 1 -8.14 9.00 -18.65
N SER A 2 -7.08 8.74 -17.94
CA SER A 2 -6.45 7.41 -17.84
C SER A 2 -7.26 6.50 -16.91
N TYR A 3 -7.01 5.18 -16.98
CA TYR A 3 -7.62 4.23 -16.04
C TYR A 3 -7.20 4.53 -14.60
N VAL A 4 -5.91 4.80 -14.36
CA VAL A 4 -5.40 5.12 -13.03
C VAL A 4 -6.06 6.36 -12.41
N GLU A 5 -6.45 7.37 -13.22
CA GLU A 5 -7.22 8.52 -12.71
C GLU A 5 -8.62 8.11 -12.25
N ILE A 6 -9.33 7.31 -13.07
CA ILE A 6 -10.67 6.80 -12.73
C ILE A 6 -10.61 5.94 -11.47
N GLU A 7 -9.62 5.07 -11.41
CA GLU A 7 -9.41 4.14 -10.29
C GLU A 7 -9.06 4.89 -9.01
N THR A 8 -8.17 5.89 -9.09
CA THR A 8 -7.85 6.76 -7.95
C THR A 8 -9.08 7.52 -7.46
N ALA A 9 -9.89 8.06 -8.37
CA ALA A 9 -11.09 8.82 -8.02
C ALA A 9 -12.20 7.97 -7.38
N SER A 10 -12.23 6.67 -7.64
CA SER A 10 -13.25 5.74 -7.12
C SER A 10 -12.97 5.21 -5.71
N GLN A 11 -11.82 5.50 -5.12
CA GLN A 11 -11.39 4.95 -3.83
C GLN A 11 -12.37 5.18 -2.69
N PRO A 12 -12.95 6.38 -2.47
CA PRO A 12 -13.88 6.58 -1.36
C PRO A 12 -15.07 5.62 -1.38
N GLU A 13 -15.62 5.34 -2.56
CA GLU A 13 -16.73 4.40 -2.68
C GLU A 13 -16.28 2.95 -2.44
N CYS A 14 -15.13 2.56 -2.95
CA CYS A 14 -14.54 1.25 -2.68
C CYS A 14 -14.29 1.05 -1.17
N TRP A 15 -13.84 2.09 -0.46
CA TRP A 15 -13.59 2.02 0.98
C TRP A 15 -14.88 1.86 1.79
N ARG A 16 -15.98 2.54 1.41
CA ARG A 16 -17.29 2.32 2.04
C ARG A 16 -17.73 0.87 1.90
N ARG A 17 -17.61 0.32 0.70
CA ARG A 17 -17.99 -1.08 0.43
C ARG A 17 -17.10 -2.05 1.21
N ALA A 18 -15.81 -1.84 1.27
CA ALA A 18 -14.87 -2.67 2.01
C ALA A 18 -15.15 -2.65 3.52
N ALA A 19 -15.40 -1.48 4.09
CA ALA A 19 -15.74 -1.35 5.51
C ALA A 19 -17.06 -2.11 5.86
N ALA A 20 -18.08 -1.99 5.01
CA ALA A 20 -19.33 -2.73 5.18
C ALA A 20 -19.15 -4.25 5.04
N LEU A 21 -18.20 -4.70 4.19
CA LEU A 21 -17.92 -6.11 3.96
C LEU A 21 -17.17 -6.76 5.14
N ALA A 22 -16.39 -6.00 5.91
CA ALA A 22 -15.46 -6.52 6.93
C ALA A 22 -16.14 -7.44 7.96
N GLN A 23 -17.34 -7.10 8.40
CA GLN A 23 -18.07 -7.90 9.39
C GLN A 23 -18.50 -9.27 8.82
N SER A 24 -18.96 -9.32 7.59
CA SER A 24 -19.39 -10.57 6.94
C SER A 24 -18.24 -11.49 6.54
N GLN A 25 -17.02 -10.97 6.49
CA GLN A 25 -15.80 -11.70 6.17
C GLN A 25 -14.97 -12.07 7.42
N SER A 26 -15.47 -11.80 8.63
CA SER A 26 -14.74 -12.00 9.88
C SER A 26 -14.20 -13.42 10.06
N ASP A 27 -14.94 -14.45 9.63
CA ASP A 27 -14.53 -15.85 9.77
C ASP A 27 -13.34 -16.22 8.87
N ALA A 28 -13.18 -15.55 7.73
CA ALA A 28 -12.04 -15.74 6.84
C ALA A 28 -10.80 -14.99 7.32
N LEU A 29 -10.98 -13.86 8.01
CA LEU A 29 -9.89 -13.00 8.45
C LEU A 29 -9.29 -13.46 9.79
N PRO A 30 -8.03 -13.05 10.11
CA PRO A 30 -7.35 -13.50 11.32
C PRO A 30 -8.08 -13.14 12.61
N ALA A 31 -8.26 -14.11 13.49
CA ALA A 31 -8.84 -13.89 14.80
C ALA A 31 -7.84 -13.20 15.76
N LYS A 32 -8.37 -12.59 16.82
CA LYS A 32 -7.55 -12.01 17.90
C LYS A 32 -6.73 -13.10 18.58
N GLY A 33 -5.44 -12.82 18.74
CA GLY A 33 -4.47 -13.72 19.39
C GLY A 33 -3.76 -14.66 18.42
N GLU A 34 -4.24 -14.85 17.17
CA GLU A 34 -3.50 -15.62 16.18
C GLU A 34 -2.14 -14.95 15.88
N ARG A 35 -1.10 -15.77 15.76
CA ARG A 35 0.18 -15.39 15.20
C ARG A 35 0.11 -15.54 13.68
N ILE A 36 0.25 -14.46 12.96
CA ILE A 36 0.05 -14.47 11.50
C ILE A 36 1.28 -14.00 10.72
N ALA A 37 1.39 -14.50 9.48
CA ALA A 37 2.20 -13.85 8.47
C ALA A 37 1.29 -13.24 7.39
N VAL A 38 1.60 -12.04 6.95
CA VAL A 38 0.93 -11.37 5.85
C VAL A 38 1.92 -11.27 4.68
N VAL A 39 1.54 -11.78 3.52
CA VAL A 39 2.44 -11.88 2.37
C VAL A 39 1.88 -11.20 1.14
N GLY A 40 2.76 -10.70 0.28
CA GLY A 40 2.40 -10.09 -0.99
C GLY A 40 3.64 -9.75 -1.80
N CYS A 41 3.46 -9.18 -2.98
CA CYS A 41 4.54 -8.69 -3.83
C CYS A 41 4.29 -7.22 -4.20
N GLY A 42 5.36 -6.40 -4.26
CA GLY A 42 5.25 -4.98 -4.59
C GLY A 42 4.29 -4.22 -3.66
N THR A 43 3.30 -3.56 -4.24
CA THR A 43 2.22 -2.85 -3.53
C THR A 43 1.56 -3.70 -2.44
N SER A 44 1.24 -4.96 -2.76
CA SER A 44 0.63 -5.87 -1.79
C SER A 44 1.55 -6.16 -0.59
N PHE A 45 2.86 -6.24 -0.80
CA PHE A 45 3.82 -6.37 0.31
C PHE A 45 3.84 -5.12 1.21
N TYR A 46 3.76 -3.92 0.64
CA TYR A 46 3.72 -2.71 1.45
C TYR A 46 2.41 -2.56 2.23
N MET A 47 1.30 -3.01 1.66
CA MET A 47 0.03 -3.13 2.41
C MET A 47 0.12 -4.20 3.50
N ALA A 48 0.83 -5.30 3.27
CA ALA A 48 1.10 -6.31 4.29
C ALA A 48 1.90 -5.72 5.47
N GLN A 49 2.92 -4.91 5.20
CA GLN A 49 3.68 -4.20 6.24
C GLN A 49 2.80 -3.26 7.06
N ALA A 50 1.95 -2.47 6.40
CA ALA A 50 1.03 -1.57 7.08
C ALA A 50 0.04 -2.33 7.97
N TYR A 51 -0.58 -3.39 7.46
CA TYR A 51 -1.53 -4.19 8.21
C TYR A 51 -0.90 -4.93 9.38
N ALA A 52 0.25 -5.58 9.18
CA ALA A 52 0.95 -6.29 10.27
C ALA A 52 1.26 -5.34 11.44
N ALA A 53 1.79 -4.16 11.15
CA ALA A 53 2.07 -3.15 12.17
C ALA A 53 0.80 -2.62 12.87
N LEU A 54 -0.30 -2.41 12.14
CA LEU A 54 -1.59 -2.01 12.71
C LEU A 54 -2.15 -3.07 13.65
N ARG A 55 -2.15 -4.33 13.19
CA ARG A 55 -2.72 -5.45 13.93
C ARG A 55 -1.95 -5.68 15.24
N GLU A 56 -0.64 -5.70 15.17
CA GLU A 56 0.22 -5.88 16.35
C GLU A 56 0.12 -4.68 17.29
N GLY A 57 0.19 -3.45 16.77
CA GLY A 57 0.04 -2.21 17.54
C GLY A 57 -1.32 -2.07 18.23
N SER A 58 -2.37 -2.70 17.71
CA SER A 58 -3.71 -2.76 18.33
C SER A 58 -3.91 -3.94 19.30
N GLY A 59 -2.86 -4.72 19.56
CA GLY A 59 -2.91 -5.86 20.49
C GLY A 59 -3.74 -7.03 19.99
N GLN A 60 -3.83 -7.22 18.67
CA GLN A 60 -4.61 -8.30 18.07
C GLN A 60 -3.82 -9.60 17.87
N GLY A 61 -2.50 -9.56 18.05
CA GLY A 61 -1.61 -10.71 17.97
C GLY A 61 -0.36 -10.43 17.16
N GLU A 62 0.66 -11.26 17.33
CA GLU A 62 1.94 -11.18 16.63
C GLU A 62 1.73 -11.28 15.12
N SER A 63 2.36 -10.38 14.36
CA SER A 63 2.10 -10.22 12.95
C SER A 63 3.38 -9.86 12.19
N ASP A 64 3.84 -10.76 11.32
CA ASP A 64 4.98 -10.54 10.45
C ASP A 64 4.52 -10.23 9.02
N ALA A 65 5.29 -9.42 8.28
CA ALA A 65 5.05 -9.15 6.86
C ALA A 65 6.26 -9.59 6.02
N PHE A 66 6.01 -10.28 4.90
CA PHE A 66 7.07 -10.73 3.99
C PHE A 66 6.69 -10.47 2.52
N ALA A 67 7.68 -10.19 1.68
CA ALA A 67 7.53 -10.49 0.27
C ALA A 67 7.31 -12.02 0.12
N ALA A 68 6.41 -12.44 -0.77
CA ALA A 68 6.05 -13.85 -0.87
C ALA A 68 7.26 -14.76 -1.16
N SER A 69 8.23 -14.27 -1.95
CA SER A 69 9.50 -14.94 -2.24
C SER A 69 10.43 -15.09 -1.02
N GLU A 70 10.27 -14.24 -0.01
CA GLU A 70 11.14 -14.19 1.17
C GLU A 70 10.50 -14.81 2.42
N PHE A 71 9.40 -15.55 2.25
CA PHE A 71 8.72 -16.20 3.36
C PHE A 71 9.61 -17.27 4.02
N PRO A 72 9.89 -17.17 5.34
CA PRO A 72 10.84 -18.04 6.04
C PRO A 72 10.25 -19.44 6.29
N ALA A 73 10.80 -20.47 5.68
CA ALA A 73 10.33 -21.85 5.78
C ALA A 73 10.37 -22.44 7.21
N GLY A 74 11.18 -21.87 8.10
CA GLY A 74 11.39 -22.39 9.47
C GLY A 74 10.49 -21.76 10.55
N ARG A 75 9.57 -20.85 10.17
CA ARG A 75 8.65 -20.20 11.13
C ARG A 75 7.28 -20.84 11.07
N SER A 76 6.63 -20.96 12.24
CA SER A 76 5.24 -21.43 12.33
C SER A 76 4.30 -20.26 12.57
N TYR A 77 3.18 -20.27 11.88
CA TYR A 77 2.09 -19.31 11.99
C TYR A 77 0.75 -20.05 12.13
N ASP A 78 -0.18 -19.45 12.85
CA ASP A 78 -1.54 -19.98 12.96
C ASP A 78 -2.30 -19.76 11.63
N ARG A 79 -1.92 -18.70 10.88
CA ARG A 79 -2.52 -18.36 9.58
C ARG A 79 -1.55 -17.55 8.72
N VAL A 80 -1.62 -17.74 7.41
CA VAL A 80 -0.97 -16.87 6.40
C VAL A 80 -2.03 -16.14 5.60
N VAL A 81 -1.90 -14.81 5.52
CA VAL A 81 -2.77 -13.92 4.74
C VAL A 81 -2.04 -13.49 3.47
N ALA A 82 -2.49 -13.95 2.32
CA ALA A 82 -1.91 -13.61 1.03
C ALA A 82 -2.69 -12.46 0.37
N LEU A 83 -2.00 -11.38 0.05
CA LEU A 83 -2.55 -10.21 -0.63
C LEU A 83 -2.13 -10.24 -2.10
N THR A 84 -3.11 -10.33 -3.02
CA THR A 84 -2.82 -10.43 -4.46
C THR A 84 -3.96 -9.90 -5.31
N ARG A 85 -3.81 -8.72 -5.93
CA ARG A 85 -4.84 -8.14 -6.79
C ARG A 85 -5.22 -9.09 -7.93
N SER A 86 -4.22 -9.55 -8.66
CA SER A 86 -4.41 -10.32 -9.88
C SER A 86 -4.75 -11.79 -9.64
N GLY A 87 -4.42 -12.33 -8.46
CA GLY A 87 -4.57 -13.75 -8.18
C GLY A 87 -3.70 -14.70 -9.04
N THR A 88 -2.72 -14.16 -9.77
CA THR A 88 -1.88 -14.89 -10.73
C THR A 88 -0.38 -14.76 -10.49
N THR A 89 0.04 -13.98 -9.47
CA THR A 89 1.47 -13.78 -9.17
C THR A 89 2.12 -15.09 -8.76
N THR A 90 3.17 -15.50 -9.49
CA THR A 90 3.82 -16.82 -9.33
C THR A 90 4.28 -17.05 -7.90
N GLU A 91 5.00 -16.12 -7.29
CA GLU A 91 5.57 -16.26 -5.95
C GLU A 91 4.48 -16.46 -4.87
N VAL A 92 3.31 -15.84 -5.06
CA VAL A 92 2.17 -16.02 -4.14
C VAL A 92 1.56 -17.40 -4.30
N LEU A 93 1.34 -17.85 -5.54
CA LEU A 93 0.75 -19.16 -5.82
C LEU A 93 1.66 -20.31 -5.35
N GLU A 94 2.96 -20.21 -5.61
CA GLU A 94 3.96 -21.19 -5.14
C GLU A 94 4.03 -21.25 -3.61
N LEU A 95 3.93 -20.10 -2.93
CA LEU A 95 3.90 -20.07 -1.48
C LEU A 95 2.64 -20.74 -0.94
N LEU A 96 1.47 -20.42 -1.47
CA LEU A 96 0.20 -21.03 -1.06
C LEU A 96 0.22 -22.55 -1.27
N ASP A 97 0.80 -23.03 -2.38
CA ASP A 97 0.95 -24.47 -2.65
C ASP A 97 1.87 -25.15 -1.63
N ARG A 98 3.00 -24.52 -1.28
CA ARG A 98 3.92 -25.01 -0.22
C ARG A 98 3.27 -25.10 1.16
N LEU A 99 2.32 -24.22 1.46
CA LEU A 99 1.63 -24.16 2.76
C LEU A 99 0.41 -25.11 2.82
N ARG A 100 -0.03 -25.62 1.70
CA ARG A 100 -1.23 -26.46 1.59
C ARG A 100 -1.19 -27.63 2.56
N GLY A 101 -2.24 -27.74 3.38
CA GLY A 101 -2.38 -28.81 4.39
C GLY A 101 -1.46 -28.71 5.60
N THR A 102 -0.64 -27.66 5.71
CA THR A 102 0.26 -27.44 6.86
C THR A 102 -0.06 -26.19 7.66
N THR A 103 -0.44 -25.12 7.00
CA THR A 103 -0.77 -23.83 7.64
C THR A 103 -2.03 -23.27 6.99
N PRO A 104 -3.06 -22.90 7.75
CA PRO A 104 -4.26 -22.27 7.23
C PRO A 104 -3.94 -20.99 6.45
N THR A 105 -4.55 -20.83 5.28
CA THR A 105 -4.31 -19.70 4.38
C THR A 105 -5.59 -18.96 4.05
N VAL A 106 -5.51 -17.65 3.91
CA VAL A 106 -6.57 -16.82 3.32
C VAL A 106 -5.95 -15.92 2.25
N ALA A 107 -6.57 -15.85 1.09
CA ALA A 107 -6.18 -14.90 0.05
C ALA A 107 -7.21 -13.77 -0.08
N ILE A 108 -6.71 -12.53 -0.18
CA ILE A 108 -7.51 -11.34 -0.53
C ILE A 108 -7.15 -10.97 -1.95
N THR A 109 -8.14 -11.00 -2.85
CA THR A 109 -7.94 -10.79 -4.30
C THR A 109 -9.03 -9.89 -4.89
N ALA A 110 -8.79 -9.34 -6.07
CA ALA A 110 -9.81 -8.62 -6.82
C ALA A 110 -10.43 -9.45 -7.95
N ASP A 111 -9.69 -10.41 -8.50
CA ASP A 111 -10.14 -11.16 -9.67
C ASP A 111 -10.61 -12.58 -9.27
N PRO A 112 -11.93 -12.86 -9.33
CA PRO A 112 -12.49 -14.15 -8.97
C PRO A 112 -12.28 -15.26 -10.04
N ALA A 113 -11.67 -14.95 -11.17
CA ALA A 113 -11.49 -15.89 -12.28
C ALA A 113 -10.05 -16.39 -12.41
N THR A 114 -9.28 -16.41 -11.31
CA THR A 114 -7.83 -16.65 -11.34
C THR A 114 -7.41 -17.83 -10.44
N PRO A 115 -6.20 -18.39 -10.63
CA PRO A 115 -5.75 -19.58 -9.89
C PRO A 115 -5.78 -19.46 -8.37
N VAL A 116 -5.64 -18.26 -7.81
CA VAL A 116 -5.66 -18.07 -6.34
C VAL A 116 -6.97 -18.57 -5.72
N MET A 117 -8.07 -18.58 -6.47
CA MET A 117 -9.38 -19.06 -6.00
C MET A 117 -9.39 -20.54 -5.57
N THR A 118 -8.41 -21.32 -6.00
CA THR A 118 -8.26 -22.74 -5.61
C THR A 118 -6.97 -23.02 -4.87
N SER A 119 -6.17 -21.98 -4.59
CA SER A 119 -4.85 -22.11 -3.97
C SER A 119 -4.87 -21.84 -2.46
N ALA A 120 -5.81 -21.02 -1.97
CA ALA A 120 -5.96 -20.72 -0.54
C ALA A 120 -7.15 -21.48 0.08
N ASP A 121 -7.12 -21.68 1.40
CA ASP A 121 -8.20 -22.38 2.14
C ASP A 121 -9.44 -21.48 2.31
N ALA A 122 -9.23 -20.17 2.43
CA ALA A 122 -10.30 -19.17 2.50
C ALA A 122 -10.01 -18.00 1.56
N LEU A 123 -11.05 -17.30 1.14
CA LEU A 123 -10.98 -16.24 0.16
C LEU A 123 -11.80 -15.03 0.58
N VAL A 124 -11.24 -13.84 0.34
CA VAL A 124 -11.97 -12.57 0.37
C VAL A 124 -11.81 -11.91 -1.00
N VAL A 125 -12.93 -11.69 -1.69
CA VAL A 125 -12.94 -11.13 -3.04
C VAL A 125 -13.43 -9.70 -3.02
N LEU A 126 -12.61 -8.78 -3.54
CA LEU A 126 -12.88 -7.35 -3.67
C LEU A 126 -13.00 -6.98 -5.16
N ASP A 127 -13.86 -7.69 -5.90
CA ASP A 127 -14.04 -7.53 -7.34
C ASP A 127 -14.38 -6.08 -7.76
N PHE A 128 -15.11 -5.37 -6.91
CA PHE A 128 -15.43 -3.96 -7.11
C PHE A 128 -14.21 -3.02 -7.06
N ALA A 129 -13.10 -3.49 -6.55
CA ALA A 129 -11.84 -2.75 -6.48
C ALA A 129 -10.80 -3.24 -7.51
N ASP A 130 -11.19 -4.11 -8.45
CA ASP A 130 -10.29 -4.53 -9.52
C ASP A 130 -9.90 -3.35 -10.43
N GLU A 131 -8.74 -3.43 -11.06
CA GLU A 131 -8.11 -2.35 -11.79
C GLU A 131 -7.70 -2.81 -13.20
N GLN A 132 -7.83 -1.90 -14.16
CA GLN A 132 -7.34 -2.09 -15.52
C GLN A 132 -5.91 -1.58 -15.68
N SER A 133 -5.55 -0.52 -14.95
CA SER A 133 -4.17 -0.04 -14.95
C SER A 133 -3.22 -1.08 -14.36
N VAL A 134 -1.98 -1.05 -14.83
CA VAL A 134 -0.89 -1.86 -14.24
C VAL A 134 -0.57 -1.35 -12.84
N VAL A 135 -0.53 -0.04 -12.69
CA VAL A 135 -0.27 0.66 -11.42
C VAL A 135 -1.44 0.46 -10.47
N GLN A 136 -1.20 -0.18 -9.33
CA GLN A 136 -2.24 -0.41 -8.32
C GLN A 136 -2.52 0.87 -7.53
N THR A 137 -3.79 1.21 -7.37
CA THR A 137 -4.25 2.32 -6.54
C THR A 137 -5.39 1.91 -5.61
N ARG A 138 -6.59 1.69 -6.15
CA ARG A 138 -7.80 1.43 -5.35
C ARG A 138 -7.83 0.06 -4.71
N PHE A 139 -7.31 -0.98 -5.34
CA PHE A 139 -7.29 -2.30 -4.71
C PHE A 139 -6.48 -2.29 -3.40
N ALA A 140 -5.28 -1.74 -3.45
CA ALA A 140 -4.38 -1.69 -2.30
C ALA A 140 -5.00 -0.97 -1.08
N THR A 141 -5.54 0.22 -1.31
CA THR A 141 -6.15 1.02 -0.25
C THR A 141 -7.48 0.44 0.24
N THR A 142 -8.25 -0.18 -0.65
CA THR A 142 -9.51 -0.85 -0.34
C THR A 142 -9.28 -2.07 0.54
N LEU A 143 -8.28 -2.90 0.21
CA LEU A 143 -7.94 -4.05 1.05
C LEU A 143 -7.44 -3.62 2.43
N LEU A 144 -6.63 -2.56 2.53
CA LEU A 144 -6.19 -2.06 3.83
C LEU A 144 -7.36 -1.46 4.62
N THR A 145 -8.33 -0.84 3.96
CA THR A 145 -9.57 -0.37 4.61
C THR A 145 -10.40 -1.53 5.16
N LEU A 146 -10.57 -2.62 4.40
CA LEU A 146 -11.22 -3.84 4.88
C LEU A 146 -10.55 -4.35 6.16
N LEU A 147 -9.24 -4.46 6.13
CA LEU A 147 -8.45 -4.97 7.25
C LEU A 147 -8.48 -4.03 8.46
N ARG A 148 -8.44 -2.71 8.25
CA ARG A 148 -8.64 -1.70 9.32
C ARG A 148 -10.04 -1.80 9.94
N ALA A 149 -11.08 -1.97 9.11
CA ALA A 149 -12.45 -2.14 9.59
C ALA A 149 -12.61 -3.42 10.42
N HIS A 150 -12.00 -4.52 9.99
CA HIS A 150 -11.96 -5.76 10.76
C HIS A 150 -11.29 -5.60 12.13
N LEU A 151 -10.25 -4.77 12.23
CA LEU A 151 -9.59 -4.42 13.50
C LEU A 151 -10.38 -3.42 14.36
N GLY A 152 -11.50 -2.87 13.87
CA GLY A 152 -12.23 -1.79 14.54
C GLY A 152 -11.54 -0.42 14.46
N LEU A 153 -10.61 -0.24 13.52
CA LEU A 153 -9.80 0.98 13.33
C LEU A 153 -10.27 1.83 12.13
N HIS A 154 -11.47 1.61 11.62
CA HIS A 154 -12.06 2.37 10.54
C HIS A 154 -13.18 3.27 11.06
N SER A 155 -13.31 4.47 10.49
CA SER A 155 -14.42 5.39 10.70
C SER A 155 -14.83 6.06 9.38
N ASP A 156 -16.03 6.63 9.36
CA ASP A 156 -16.51 7.41 8.21
C ASP A 156 -15.64 8.64 7.91
N GLU A 157 -14.85 9.08 8.88
CA GLU A 157 -13.90 10.19 8.70
C GLU A 157 -12.81 9.86 7.70
N VAL A 158 -12.30 8.63 7.73
CA VAL A 158 -11.29 8.15 6.76
C VAL A 158 -11.78 8.29 5.32
N VAL A 159 -13.08 8.03 5.08
CA VAL A 159 -13.68 8.18 3.75
C VAL A 159 -13.85 9.65 3.38
N ARG A 160 -14.27 10.50 4.34
CA ARG A 160 -14.34 11.96 4.10
C ARG A 160 -12.97 12.56 3.80
N ASP A 161 -11.94 12.09 4.46
CA ASP A 161 -10.55 12.48 4.21
C ASP A 161 -10.10 12.07 2.80
N ALA A 162 -10.47 10.88 2.32
CA ALA A 162 -10.20 10.48 0.95
C ALA A 162 -10.91 11.36 -0.08
N GLU A 163 -12.16 11.76 0.20
CA GLU A 163 -12.89 12.72 -0.64
C GLU A 163 -12.22 14.10 -0.63
N ALA A 164 -11.70 14.54 0.51
CA ALA A 164 -10.93 15.78 0.61
C ALA A 164 -9.60 15.66 -0.17
N ALA A 165 -8.88 14.56 0.00
CA ALA A 165 -7.64 14.26 -0.72
C ALA A 165 -7.81 14.30 -2.25
N LEU A 166 -8.99 13.94 -2.76
CA LEU A 166 -9.31 14.00 -4.19
C LEU A 166 -9.60 15.45 -4.67
N ARG A 167 -10.12 16.31 -3.81
CA ARG A 167 -10.55 17.68 -4.19
C ARG A 167 -9.50 18.74 -3.93
N GLU A 168 -8.75 18.61 -2.83
CA GLU A 168 -7.77 19.62 -2.44
C GLU A 168 -6.64 19.74 -3.47
N PRO A 169 -6.19 20.98 -3.77
CA PRO A 169 -5.05 21.15 -4.65
C PRO A 169 -3.79 20.52 -4.04
N LEU A 170 -2.94 19.97 -4.90
CA LEU A 170 -1.60 19.58 -4.50
C LEU A 170 -0.78 20.82 -4.14
N PRO A 171 0.12 20.76 -3.14
CA PRO A 171 1.02 21.85 -2.85
C PRO A 171 1.81 22.32 -4.08
N GLU A 172 1.92 23.63 -4.26
CA GLU A 172 2.65 24.20 -5.39
C GLU A 172 4.10 23.75 -5.44
N GLY A 173 4.63 23.55 -6.65
CA GLY A 173 6.02 23.21 -6.91
C GLY A 173 6.41 21.76 -6.59
N LEU A 174 5.45 20.88 -6.27
CA LEU A 174 5.75 19.44 -6.10
C LEU A 174 5.96 18.74 -7.44
N VAL A 175 5.25 19.14 -8.48
CA VAL A 175 5.38 18.53 -9.81
C VAL A 175 6.80 18.71 -10.36
N GLU A 176 7.45 19.81 -10.03
CA GLU A 176 8.79 20.19 -10.48
C GLU A 176 9.91 19.58 -9.63
N CYS A 177 9.61 19.00 -8.46
CA CYS A 177 10.63 18.37 -7.62
C CYS A 177 11.30 17.21 -8.34
N THR A 178 12.62 17.12 -8.19
CA THR A 178 13.44 16.09 -8.88
C THR A 178 13.57 14.80 -8.10
N GLN A 179 13.31 14.85 -6.77
CA GLN A 179 13.46 13.72 -5.86
C GLN A 179 12.46 13.83 -4.71
N PHE A 180 12.01 12.67 -4.23
CA PHE A 180 11.08 12.57 -3.12
C PHE A 180 11.56 11.56 -2.09
N SER A 181 11.49 11.93 -0.82
CA SER A 181 11.65 11.02 0.32
C SER A 181 10.32 10.91 1.06
N PHE A 182 9.79 9.69 1.17
CA PHE A 182 8.55 9.41 1.88
C PHE A 182 8.85 8.83 3.25
N LEU A 183 8.24 9.38 4.28
CA LEU A 183 8.50 9.01 5.66
C LEU A 183 7.24 8.52 6.37
N GLY A 184 7.41 7.54 7.25
CA GLY A 184 6.32 7.02 8.07
C GLY A 184 6.79 6.57 9.45
N ARG A 185 5.83 6.28 10.34
CA ARG A 185 6.07 5.68 11.67
C ARG A 185 5.09 4.54 11.91
N GLY A 186 5.56 3.45 12.51
CA GLY A 186 4.71 2.28 12.72
C GLY A 186 4.08 1.81 11.40
N TRP A 187 2.77 1.70 11.35
CA TRP A 187 2.07 1.22 10.17
C TRP A 187 2.19 2.14 8.93
N THR A 188 2.43 3.43 9.11
CA THR A 188 2.57 4.35 7.98
C THR A 188 3.90 4.22 7.25
N VAL A 189 4.87 3.43 7.77
CA VAL A 189 6.07 3.04 7.00
C VAL A 189 5.67 2.25 5.74
N GLY A 190 4.69 1.36 5.83
CA GLY A 190 4.15 0.66 4.67
C GLY A 190 3.56 1.62 3.62
N LEU A 191 2.88 2.69 4.07
CA LEU A 191 2.36 3.72 3.16
C LEU A 191 3.47 4.55 2.51
N ALA A 192 4.54 4.87 3.26
CA ALA A 192 5.70 5.55 2.72
C ALA A 192 6.39 4.72 1.62
N ASN A 193 6.54 3.41 1.85
CA ASN A 193 7.07 2.48 0.85
C ASN A 193 6.19 2.42 -0.40
N GLU A 194 4.88 2.35 -0.21
CA GLU A 194 3.92 2.34 -1.31
C GLU A 194 3.92 3.64 -2.11
N ALA A 195 3.97 4.79 -1.44
CA ALA A 195 4.08 6.10 -2.08
C ALA A 195 5.33 6.20 -2.96
N ALA A 196 6.46 5.74 -2.45
CA ALA A 196 7.71 5.69 -3.21
C ALA A 196 7.58 4.79 -4.45
N LEU A 197 6.91 3.64 -4.33
CA LEU A 197 6.67 2.74 -5.46
C LEU A 197 5.75 3.40 -6.51
N LYS A 198 4.63 3.99 -6.10
CA LYS A 198 3.68 4.64 -7.04
C LYS A 198 4.34 5.74 -7.86
N MET A 199 5.18 6.54 -7.24
CA MET A 199 5.90 7.60 -7.95
C MET A 199 6.92 7.04 -8.95
N LYS A 200 7.59 5.91 -8.62
CA LYS A 200 8.49 5.21 -9.56
C LYS A 200 7.73 4.66 -10.76
N GLU A 201 6.64 3.94 -10.48
CA GLU A 201 5.86 3.25 -11.51
C GLU A 201 5.17 4.22 -12.47
N ALA A 202 4.38 5.16 -11.95
CA ALA A 202 3.54 6.02 -12.77
C ALA A 202 4.32 7.16 -13.44
N SER A 203 5.34 7.72 -12.77
CA SER A 203 6.00 8.96 -13.23
C SER A 203 7.53 8.86 -13.37
N LEU A 204 8.11 7.67 -13.22
CA LEU A 204 9.56 7.44 -13.29
C LEU A 204 10.38 8.35 -12.37
N SER A 205 9.78 8.78 -11.26
CA SER A 205 10.41 9.68 -10.31
C SER A 205 11.47 8.97 -9.48
N TRP A 206 12.56 9.65 -9.17
CA TRP A 206 13.52 9.17 -8.18
C TRP A 206 12.94 9.34 -6.78
N THR A 207 12.76 8.24 -6.07
CA THR A 207 12.09 8.24 -4.77
C THR A 207 12.72 7.26 -3.80
N GLU A 208 12.67 7.62 -2.51
CA GLU A 208 13.10 6.82 -1.38
C GLU A 208 12.01 6.79 -0.31
N SER A 209 12.12 5.85 0.62
CA SER A 209 11.18 5.73 1.74
C SER A 209 11.91 5.24 2.99
N TYR A 210 11.53 5.78 4.17
CA TYR A 210 12.20 5.46 5.42
C TYR A 210 11.23 5.51 6.62
N PRO A 211 11.51 4.74 7.67
CA PRO A 211 11.02 5.10 9.00
C PRO A 211 11.51 6.51 9.34
N ALA A 212 10.62 7.39 9.84
CA ALA A 212 10.91 8.82 9.95
C ALA A 212 12.14 9.15 10.83
N MET A 213 12.39 8.35 11.88
CA MET A 213 13.58 8.56 12.70
C MET A 213 14.87 8.16 11.96
N GLU A 214 14.82 7.11 11.14
CA GLU A 214 15.97 6.64 10.35
C GLU A 214 16.40 7.65 9.28
N TYR A 215 15.52 8.55 8.87
CA TYR A 215 15.86 9.62 7.94
C TYR A 215 17.01 10.50 8.44
N ARG A 216 17.11 10.68 9.77
CA ARG A 216 18.19 11.43 10.43
C ARG A 216 19.54 10.72 10.42
N HIS A 217 19.55 9.40 10.18
CA HIS A 217 20.77 8.57 10.26
C HIS A 217 21.49 8.43 8.91
N GLY A 218 21.38 9.43 8.06
CA GLY A 218 22.09 9.50 6.78
C GLY A 218 21.25 10.01 5.62
N PRO A 219 20.04 9.47 5.35
CA PRO A 219 19.25 9.84 4.18
C PRO A 219 18.95 11.34 4.02
N ILE A 220 18.79 12.09 5.10
CA ILE A 220 18.60 13.53 5.08
C ILE A 220 19.73 14.30 4.37
N SER A 221 20.92 13.69 4.23
CA SER A 221 22.09 14.33 3.60
C SER A 221 21.88 14.68 2.12
N ILE A 222 20.92 14.03 1.44
CA ILE A 222 20.60 14.31 0.03
C ILE A 222 19.46 15.32 -0.13
N ALA A 223 18.83 15.73 0.97
CA ALA A 223 17.76 16.72 0.94
C ALA A 223 18.36 18.10 0.57
N THR A 224 17.74 18.78 -0.39
CA THR A 224 18.19 20.08 -0.91
C THR A 224 17.06 20.83 -1.58
N ALA A 225 17.29 22.07 -2.00
CA ALA A 225 16.36 22.79 -2.83
C ALA A 225 15.97 22.01 -4.10
N GLY A 226 14.68 21.95 -4.40
CA GLY A 226 14.14 21.16 -5.51
C GLY A 226 13.83 19.69 -5.17
N THR A 227 14.02 19.26 -3.91
CA THR A 227 13.54 17.97 -3.41
C THR A 227 12.37 18.14 -2.45
N ALA A 228 11.60 17.07 -2.22
CA ALA A 228 10.48 17.06 -1.28
C ALA A 228 10.56 15.88 -0.32
N THR A 229 10.28 16.14 0.96
CA THR A 229 10.10 15.12 1.99
C THR A 229 8.64 15.11 2.40
N TRP A 230 7.98 13.96 2.26
CA TRP A 230 6.57 13.76 2.57
C TRP A 230 6.42 12.86 3.79
N MET A 231 5.72 13.36 4.81
CA MET A 231 5.49 12.64 6.05
C MET A 231 4.04 12.11 6.13
N PHE A 232 3.88 10.82 6.35
CA PHE A 232 2.60 10.18 6.63
C PHE A 232 2.35 10.11 8.14
N GLY A 233 1.31 10.82 8.59
CA GLY A 233 0.98 10.94 10.01
C GLY A 233 1.91 11.89 10.75
N ASP A 234 2.03 11.74 12.08
CA ASP A 234 2.72 12.67 12.95
C ASP A 234 4.25 12.62 12.79
N ALA A 235 4.85 13.76 12.52
CA ALA A 235 6.29 13.90 12.42
C ALA A 235 6.97 13.78 13.79
N PRO A 236 8.19 13.19 13.86
CA PRO A 236 9.04 13.31 15.03
C PRO A 236 9.40 14.77 15.30
N GLU A 237 9.48 15.13 16.59
CA GLU A 237 9.88 16.48 17.02
C GLU A 237 11.16 16.95 16.33
N GLY A 238 11.15 18.17 15.81
CA GLY A 238 12.27 18.85 15.16
C GLY A 238 12.63 18.29 13.76
N LEU A 239 12.00 17.24 13.26
CA LEU A 239 12.33 16.67 11.93
C LEU A 239 11.95 17.62 10.79
N ARG A 240 10.78 18.26 10.90
CA ARG A 240 10.32 19.25 9.92
C ARG A 240 11.33 20.38 9.75
N GLU A 241 11.77 20.97 10.87
CA GLU A 241 12.75 22.07 10.88
C GLU A 241 14.09 21.64 10.30
N GLN A 242 14.54 20.42 10.60
CA GLN A 242 15.76 19.87 10.04
C GLN A 242 15.68 19.74 8.51
N VAL A 243 14.57 19.21 7.99
CA VAL A 243 14.35 19.11 6.55
C VAL A 243 14.28 20.48 5.88
N LEU A 244 13.49 21.41 6.45
CA LEU A 244 13.37 22.77 5.92
C LEU A 244 14.72 23.50 5.89
N SER A 245 15.61 23.26 6.87
CA SER A 245 16.94 23.85 6.91
C SER A 245 17.85 23.42 5.76
N THR A 246 17.57 22.29 5.09
CA THR A 246 18.30 21.84 3.89
C THR A 246 17.87 22.57 2.62
N GLY A 247 16.75 23.32 2.66
CA GLY A 247 16.10 23.91 1.50
C GLY A 247 15.09 23.00 0.82
N ALA A 248 14.96 21.75 1.27
CA ALA A 248 13.94 20.81 0.76
C ALA A 248 12.52 21.26 1.18
N ARG A 249 11.52 20.87 0.40
CA ARG A 249 10.12 21.06 0.75
C ARG A 249 9.69 20.03 1.79
N TRP A 250 8.90 20.47 2.76
CA TRP A 250 8.23 19.57 3.69
C TRP A 250 6.75 19.47 3.33
N VAL A 251 6.22 18.25 3.26
CA VAL A 251 4.81 17.96 2.99
C VAL A 251 4.26 17.08 4.11
N GLU A 252 3.20 17.51 4.71
CA GLU A 252 2.40 16.79 5.70
C GLU A 252 0.92 17.16 5.53
N SER A 253 0.02 16.37 6.10
CA SER A 253 -1.40 16.69 6.10
C SER A 253 -2.05 16.28 7.42
N GLY A 254 -3.22 16.88 7.71
CA GLY A 254 -4.07 16.46 8.82
C GLY A 254 -5.07 15.34 8.45
N LEU A 255 -5.00 14.82 7.22
CA LEU A 255 -5.87 13.73 6.76
C LEU A 255 -5.41 12.40 7.36
N ASP A 256 -6.32 11.42 7.39
CA ASP A 256 -5.92 10.03 7.65
C ASP A 256 -4.77 9.64 6.70
N PRO A 257 -3.70 9.00 7.19
CA PRO A 257 -2.55 8.66 6.36
C PRO A 257 -2.87 7.84 5.10
N LEU A 258 -3.92 6.99 5.14
CA LEU A 258 -4.35 6.26 3.94
C LEU A 258 -5.00 7.21 2.91
N ALA A 259 -5.72 8.21 3.36
CA ALA A 259 -6.25 9.27 2.49
C ALA A 259 -5.13 10.17 1.93
N ASP A 260 -4.10 10.44 2.72
CA ASP A 260 -2.93 11.19 2.26
C ASP A 260 -2.16 10.44 1.15
N LEU A 261 -2.18 9.11 1.13
CA LEU A 261 -1.63 8.31 0.02
C LEU A 261 -2.36 8.60 -1.31
N VAL A 262 -3.66 8.90 -1.29
CA VAL A 262 -4.41 9.31 -2.50
C VAL A 262 -3.83 10.58 -3.10
N ARG A 263 -3.36 11.53 -2.27
CA ARG A 263 -2.69 12.75 -2.75
C ARG A 263 -1.38 12.43 -3.46
N VAL A 264 -0.61 11.44 -2.97
CA VAL A 264 0.61 10.98 -3.65
C VAL A 264 0.29 10.31 -4.99
N GLN A 265 -0.77 9.50 -5.06
CA GLN A 265 -1.21 8.91 -6.33
C GLN A 265 -1.58 9.99 -7.35
N ARG A 266 -2.29 11.04 -6.94
CA ARG A 266 -2.59 12.20 -7.77
C ARG A 266 -1.33 12.94 -8.22
N LEU A 267 -0.35 13.10 -7.33
CA LEU A 267 0.93 13.70 -7.68
C LEU A 267 1.68 12.87 -8.73
N ALA A 268 1.69 11.54 -8.58
CA ALA A 268 2.32 10.64 -9.55
C ALA A 268 1.68 10.77 -10.94
N ILE A 269 0.34 10.84 -11.00
CA ILE A 269 -0.42 11.06 -12.24
C ILE A 269 -0.09 12.43 -12.84
N ALA A 270 -0.13 13.51 -12.06
CA ALA A 270 0.17 14.87 -12.52
C ALA A 270 1.59 14.98 -13.09
N ARG A 271 2.56 14.32 -12.45
CA ARG A 271 3.94 14.28 -12.94
C ARG A 271 4.07 13.47 -14.25
N ALA A 272 3.39 12.34 -14.35
CA ALA A 272 3.34 11.55 -15.58
C ALA A 272 2.80 12.38 -16.74
N GLN A 273 1.69 13.08 -16.52
CA GLN A 273 1.08 13.97 -17.52
C GLN A 273 2.01 15.11 -17.91
N ALA A 274 2.66 15.77 -16.94
CA ALA A 274 3.61 16.85 -17.22
C ALA A 274 4.84 16.37 -18.02
N ALA A 275 5.24 15.10 -17.83
CA ALA A 275 6.35 14.48 -18.55
C ALA A 275 5.93 13.78 -19.87
N GLY A 276 4.63 13.77 -20.23
CA GLY A 276 4.11 13.06 -21.40
C GLY A 276 4.23 11.54 -21.31
N ILE A 277 4.20 10.99 -20.08
CA ILE A 277 4.27 9.55 -19.78
C ILE A 277 2.84 9.03 -19.61
N ASP A 278 2.56 7.85 -20.17
CA ASP A 278 1.30 7.13 -19.93
C ASP A 278 1.35 6.44 -18.55
N PRO A 279 0.57 6.89 -17.54
CA PRO A 279 0.59 6.31 -16.22
C PRO A 279 -0.09 4.93 -16.16
N ASP A 280 -0.88 4.53 -17.15
CA ASP A 280 -1.54 3.22 -17.20
C ASP A 280 -0.60 2.10 -17.64
N SER A 281 0.48 2.46 -18.36
CA SER A 281 1.42 1.54 -18.99
C SER A 281 2.86 1.82 -18.56
N PRO A 282 3.22 1.57 -17.28
CA PRO A 282 4.55 1.83 -16.77
C PRO A 282 5.59 0.96 -17.47
N ARG A 283 6.81 1.50 -17.65
CA ARG A 283 7.89 0.79 -18.32
C ARG A 283 8.28 -0.49 -17.60
N HIS A 284 8.47 -1.58 -18.35
CA HIS A 284 8.95 -2.86 -17.87
C HIS A 284 8.04 -3.57 -16.85
N LEU A 285 6.81 -3.12 -16.69
CA LEU A 285 5.85 -3.72 -15.79
C LEU A 285 4.66 -4.30 -16.54
N THR A 286 4.08 -5.34 -15.94
CA THR A 286 2.84 -5.97 -16.35
C THR A 286 1.88 -6.01 -15.18
N ARG A 287 0.60 -6.33 -15.43
CA ARG A 287 -0.43 -6.41 -14.38
C ARG A 287 -0.05 -7.38 -13.25
N SER A 288 0.67 -8.43 -13.56
CA SER A 288 1.24 -9.35 -12.56
C SER A 288 2.51 -10.00 -13.10
N VAL A 289 3.39 -10.41 -12.19
CA VAL A 289 4.57 -11.20 -12.55
C VAL A 289 4.16 -12.67 -12.62
N VAL A 290 4.12 -13.20 -13.84
CA VAL A 290 3.88 -14.61 -14.11
C VAL A 290 5.16 -15.17 -14.74
N LEU A 291 5.89 -15.96 -13.95
CA LEU A 291 7.11 -16.63 -14.39
C LEU A 291 6.71 -17.90 -15.12
N THR A 292 7.00 -17.98 -16.41
CA THR A 292 6.92 -19.25 -17.16
C THR A 292 8.19 -20.01 -16.89
N GLU A 293 8.09 -21.33 -16.59
CA GLU A 293 9.25 -22.21 -16.56
C GLU A 293 10.02 -22.06 -17.89
N ALA A 294 11.34 -21.81 -17.80
CA ALA A 294 12.22 -21.64 -18.95
C ALA A 294 12.54 -22.99 -19.60
#